data_c6d3e44828175033f118be83e14d6009
#
_entry.id   c6d3e44828175033f118be83e14d6009
#
_cell.length_a   1.000
_cell.length_b   1.000
_cell.length_c   1.000
_cell.angle_alpha   90.00
_cell.angle_beta   90.00
_cell.angle_gamma   90.00
#
_symmetry.space_group_name_H-M   'P 1'
#
loop_
_entity.id
_entity.type
_entity.pdbx_description
1 polymer ?
#
loop_
_entity_poly.entity_id
_entity_poly.type
_entity_poly.pdbx_seq_one_letter_code
_entity_poly.pdbx_strand_id
1 'polypeptide(L)'
;MRGTAEMIANLDPSVPLIADADTGFGGSLMVHRTVTEYIRAGVAALHLEDQPITKRCGHLSNKQLVSEEEYLSRIRAAVNARCRSNGDIVLIARTDALQSLGYEEAISRLKGAIELGADVAFLEGVASKEQARQVCEALKPTPVLFNAVPGGVSPDLSVQEAQDLGFRIIIFPGLALEAVSTAVRSAVKQLKETGTQPVRAGSSPRDLFNVVGLQEAVALDHAAGGKLYEKGV
;
A
#
# COMPACT_ATOMS: atom_id res chain seq x y z
N MET A 1 2.93 -12.23 3.23
CA MET A 1 2.35 -10.87 3.48
C MET A 1 2.53 -10.45 4.95
N ARG A 2 1.94 -11.12 5.95
CA ARG A 2 2.03 -10.70 7.37
C ARG A 2 3.48 -10.47 7.85
N GLY A 3 4.41 -11.40 7.64
CA GLY A 3 5.79 -11.22 8.08
C GLY A 3 6.52 -10.05 7.43
N THR A 4 6.24 -9.76 6.14
CA THR A 4 6.79 -8.58 5.45
C THR A 4 6.19 -7.28 6.00
N ALA A 5 4.88 -7.26 6.23
CA ALA A 5 4.20 -6.11 6.82
C ALA A 5 4.72 -5.82 8.24
N GLU A 6 4.89 -6.86 9.07
CA GLU A 6 5.48 -6.75 10.42
C GLU A 6 6.90 -6.17 10.39
N MET A 7 7.74 -6.70 9.49
CA MET A 7 9.10 -6.18 9.34
C MET A 7 9.11 -4.68 8.99
N ILE A 8 8.29 -4.26 8.02
CA ILE A 8 8.25 -2.87 7.57
C ILE A 8 7.63 -1.96 8.64
N ALA A 9 6.52 -2.36 9.27
CA ALA A 9 5.86 -1.58 10.31
C ALA A 9 6.75 -1.31 11.53
N ASN A 10 7.71 -2.21 11.80
CA ASN A 10 8.62 -2.10 12.94
C ASN A 10 9.99 -1.50 12.60
N LEU A 11 10.25 -1.07 11.34
CA LEU A 11 11.46 -0.31 11.00
C LEU A 11 11.46 1.06 11.66
N ASP A 12 10.34 1.74 11.63
CA ASP A 12 10.11 3.01 12.32
C ASP A 12 8.64 3.08 12.76
N PRO A 13 8.33 2.77 14.02
CA PRO A 13 6.94 2.79 14.52
C PRO A 13 6.28 4.17 14.51
N SER A 14 7.04 5.26 14.31
CA SER A 14 6.47 6.60 14.16
C SER A 14 5.86 6.85 12.78
N VAL A 15 6.20 6.00 11.79
CA VAL A 15 5.68 6.08 10.42
C VAL A 15 4.60 5.02 10.22
N PRO A 16 3.31 5.40 10.09
CA PRO A 16 2.23 4.43 9.94
C PRO A 16 2.31 3.69 8.61
N LEU A 17 2.25 2.35 8.66
CA LEU A 17 2.22 1.50 7.47
C LEU A 17 0.79 1.26 7.01
N ILE A 18 0.50 1.54 5.73
CA ILE A 18 -0.67 1.03 5.02
C ILE A 18 -0.25 -0.23 4.26
N ALA A 19 -0.82 -1.38 4.57
CA ALA A 19 -0.49 -2.64 3.93
C ALA A 19 -1.60 -3.10 2.96
N ASP A 20 -1.20 -3.67 1.83
CA ASP A 20 -2.14 -4.34 0.92
C ASP A 20 -2.58 -5.69 1.54
N ALA A 21 -3.88 -5.88 1.69
CA ALA A 21 -4.47 -7.15 2.09
C ALA A 21 -5.13 -7.89 0.92
N ASP A 22 -4.95 -7.39 -0.32
CA ASP A 22 -5.58 -7.97 -1.51
C ASP A 22 -7.10 -8.20 -1.29
N THR A 23 -7.53 -9.43 -1.44
CA THR A 23 -8.93 -9.86 -1.20
C THR A 23 -9.15 -10.43 0.21
N GLY A 24 -8.17 -10.27 1.12
CA GLY A 24 -8.16 -10.84 2.47
C GLY A 24 -7.69 -12.29 2.53
N PHE A 25 -7.15 -12.83 1.42
CA PHE A 25 -6.59 -14.17 1.24
C PHE A 25 -7.59 -15.32 1.48
N GLY A 26 -8.87 -15.06 1.23
CA GLY A 26 -9.94 -16.06 1.31
C GLY A 26 -11.30 -15.46 1.63
N GLY A 27 -12.24 -16.28 2.11
CA GLY A 27 -13.57 -15.80 2.55
C GLY A 27 -13.51 -15.08 3.90
N SER A 28 -14.67 -14.69 4.43
CA SER A 28 -14.82 -13.85 5.63
C SER A 28 -14.02 -14.34 6.86
N LEU A 29 -13.88 -15.66 7.05
CA LEU A 29 -13.06 -16.22 8.12
C LEU A 29 -11.58 -15.87 7.95
N MET A 30 -11.06 -15.94 6.72
CA MET A 30 -9.67 -15.60 6.44
C MET A 30 -9.43 -14.09 6.51
N VAL A 31 -10.38 -13.28 6.06
CA VAL A 31 -10.33 -11.82 6.23
C VAL A 31 -10.22 -11.47 7.72
N HIS A 32 -11.07 -12.06 8.56
CA HIS A 32 -11.01 -11.84 10.02
C HIS A 32 -9.62 -12.17 10.58
N ARG A 33 -9.05 -13.32 10.17
CA ARG A 33 -7.69 -13.72 10.58
C ARG A 33 -6.63 -12.74 10.08
N THR A 34 -6.70 -12.34 8.80
CA THR A 34 -5.75 -11.41 8.18
C THR A 34 -5.71 -10.09 8.92
N VAL A 35 -6.87 -9.49 9.19
CA VAL A 35 -6.96 -8.23 9.94
C VAL A 35 -6.40 -8.38 11.35
N THR A 36 -6.77 -9.45 12.06
CA THR A 36 -6.23 -9.73 13.40
C THR A 36 -4.70 -9.85 13.40
N GLU A 37 -4.14 -10.54 12.40
CA GLU A 37 -2.69 -10.71 12.29
C GLU A 37 -1.98 -9.41 11.87
N TYR A 38 -2.62 -8.55 11.06
CA TYR A 38 -2.07 -7.25 10.70
C TYR A 38 -2.05 -6.28 11.88
N ILE A 39 -3.11 -6.28 12.70
CA ILE A 39 -3.14 -5.52 13.97
C ILE A 39 -1.96 -5.92 14.86
N ARG A 40 -1.75 -7.23 15.06
CA ARG A 40 -0.64 -7.77 15.85
C ARG A 40 0.73 -7.44 15.27
N ALA A 41 0.82 -7.29 13.97
CA ALA A 41 2.05 -6.91 13.26
C ALA A 41 2.38 -5.41 13.33
N GLY A 42 1.50 -4.57 13.90
CA GLY A 42 1.69 -3.12 13.99
C GLY A 42 1.31 -2.36 12.72
N VAL A 43 0.52 -2.97 11.83
CA VAL A 43 0.00 -2.31 10.62
C VAL A 43 -1.05 -1.28 11.02
N ALA A 44 -0.89 -0.03 10.56
CA ALA A 44 -1.79 1.08 10.88
C ALA A 44 -3.05 1.12 10.00
N ALA A 45 -2.94 0.68 8.74
CA ALA A 45 -4.06 0.60 7.82
C ALA A 45 -3.91 -0.55 6.84
N LEU A 46 -5.02 -1.03 6.30
CA LEU A 46 -5.02 -1.98 5.19
C LEU A 46 -6.10 -1.64 4.18
N HIS A 47 -5.89 -2.00 2.91
CA HIS A 47 -6.97 -2.01 1.94
C HIS A 47 -7.37 -3.43 1.55
N LEU A 48 -8.69 -3.59 1.33
CA LEU A 48 -9.36 -4.85 1.04
C LEU A 48 -10.27 -4.66 -0.16
N GLU A 49 -10.13 -5.51 -1.20
CA GLU A 49 -10.82 -5.35 -2.48
C GLU A 49 -11.85 -6.43 -2.77
N ASP A 50 -12.73 -6.15 -3.73
CA ASP A 50 -13.87 -6.97 -4.16
C ASP A 50 -13.56 -7.95 -5.30
N GLN A 51 -12.30 -8.24 -5.57
CA GLN A 51 -11.93 -9.29 -6.53
C GLN A 51 -11.96 -10.69 -5.89
N PRO A 52 -11.98 -11.80 -6.69
CA PRO A 52 -11.74 -13.15 -6.19
C PRO A 52 -10.27 -13.33 -5.77
N ILE A 53 -9.94 -14.42 -5.09
CA ILE A 53 -8.56 -14.71 -4.62
C ILE A 53 -7.55 -14.79 -5.79
N THR A 54 -8.00 -15.11 -6.98
CA THR A 54 -7.23 -15.12 -8.22
C THR A 54 -7.20 -13.76 -8.91
N LYS A 55 -7.14 -12.70 -8.15
CA LYS A 55 -7.20 -11.31 -8.62
C LYS A 55 -6.18 -10.94 -9.69
N ARG A 56 -6.45 -9.84 -10.37
CA ARG A 56 -5.54 -9.17 -11.30
C ARG A 56 -5.20 -7.77 -10.80
N CYS A 57 -4.11 -7.20 -11.32
CA CYS A 57 -3.82 -5.79 -11.10
C CYS A 57 -5.01 -4.91 -11.55
N GLY A 58 -5.33 -3.90 -10.74
CA GLY A 58 -6.47 -3.00 -10.98
C GLY A 58 -6.43 -2.24 -12.29
N HIS A 59 -5.24 -2.03 -12.87
CA HIS A 59 -5.05 -1.38 -14.17
C HIS A 59 -5.12 -2.33 -15.38
N LEU A 60 -5.28 -3.65 -15.16
CA LEU A 60 -5.50 -4.63 -16.23
C LEU A 60 -6.97 -4.80 -16.53
N SER A 61 -7.28 -5.18 -17.78
CA SER A 61 -8.64 -5.50 -18.23
C SER A 61 -9.09 -6.89 -17.76
N ASN A 62 -10.40 -7.17 -17.91
CA ASN A 62 -11.03 -8.45 -17.60
C ASN A 62 -10.86 -8.91 -16.14
N LYS A 63 -10.95 -7.96 -15.21
CA LYS A 63 -11.03 -8.27 -13.78
C LYS A 63 -12.36 -9.00 -13.48
N GLN A 64 -12.29 -9.98 -12.61
CA GLN A 64 -13.45 -10.62 -12.05
C GLN A 64 -13.77 -10.00 -10.70
N LEU A 65 -15.03 -9.89 -10.37
CA LEU A 65 -15.51 -9.36 -9.10
C LEU A 65 -16.35 -10.40 -8.39
N VAL A 66 -16.31 -10.38 -7.09
CA VAL A 66 -17.30 -11.09 -6.27
C VAL A 66 -18.61 -10.30 -6.23
N SER A 67 -19.70 -10.94 -5.81
CA SER A 67 -20.96 -10.23 -5.59
C SER A 67 -20.79 -9.13 -4.54
N GLU A 68 -21.65 -8.10 -4.60
CA GLU A 68 -21.66 -7.06 -3.56
C GLU A 68 -21.88 -7.66 -2.16
N GLU A 69 -22.76 -8.65 -2.04
CA GLU A 69 -23.01 -9.35 -0.78
C GLU A 69 -21.75 -10.01 -0.21
N GLU A 70 -20.97 -10.70 -1.05
CA GLU A 70 -19.71 -11.32 -0.65
C GLU A 70 -18.68 -10.26 -0.24
N TYR A 71 -18.53 -9.18 -1.03
CA TYR A 71 -17.65 -8.07 -0.71
C TYR A 71 -18.01 -7.47 0.65
N LEU A 72 -19.27 -7.13 0.87
CA LEU A 72 -19.74 -6.56 2.12
C LEU A 72 -19.59 -7.54 3.31
N SER A 73 -19.70 -8.86 3.06
CA SER A 73 -19.41 -9.85 4.10
C SER A 73 -17.94 -9.85 4.53
N ARG A 74 -17.01 -9.63 3.59
CA ARG A 74 -15.57 -9.47 3.87
C ARG A 74 -15.30 -8.20 4.68
N ILE A 75 -15.90 -7.07 4.30
CA ILE A 75 -15.79 -5.80 5.05
C ILE A 75 -16.32 -5.98 6.49
N ARG A 76 -17.48 -6.60 6.64
CA ARG A 76 -18.05 -6.90 7.97
C ARG A 76 -17.12 -7.78 8.81
N ALA A 77 -16.47 -8.76 8.18
CA ALA A 77 -15.49 -9.61 8.87
C ALA A 77 -14.25 -8.82 9.32
N ALA A 78 -13.79 -7.87 8.50
CA ALA A 78 -12.67 -6.98 8.84
C ALA A 78 -13.02 -6.06 10.03
N VAL A 79 -14.19 -5.43 10.01
CA VAL A 79 -14.70 -4.59 11.12
C VAL A 79 -14.85 -5.40 12.41
N ASN A 80 -15.41 -6.60 12.33
CA ASN A 80 -15.53 -7.50 13.48
C ASN A 80 -14.17 -7.90 14.05
N ALA A 81 -13.18 -8.15 13.20
CA ALA A 81 -11.82 -8.46 13.64
C ALA A 81 -11.18 -7.30 14.40
N ARG A 82 -11.32 -6.07 13.87
CA ARG A 82 -10.86 -4.84 14.52
C ARG A 82 -11.49 -4.68 15.90
N CYS A 83 -12.81 -4.77 15.99
CA CYS A 83 -13.53 -4.64 17.26
C CYS A 83 -13.10 -5.71 18.27
N ARG A 84 -13.01 -6.99 17.85
CA ARG A 84 -12.62 -8.08 18.75
C ARG A 84 -11.18 -8.01 19.22
N SER A 85 -10.30 -7.43 18.41
CA SER A 85 -8.90 -7.22 18.78
C SER A 85 -8.68 -5.97 19.62
N ASN A 86 -9.73 -5.17 19.88
CA ASN A 86 -9.64 -3.84 20.46
C ASN A 86 -8.58 -2.97 19.76
N GLY A 87 -8.51 -3.14 18.42
CA GLY A 87 -7.54 -2.44 17.58
C GLY A 87 -8.14 -1.19 16.94
N ASP A 88 -7.26 -0.34 16.43
CA ASP A 88 -7.58 0.93 15.77
C ASP A 88 -7.17 0.97 14.29
N ILE A 89 -6.84 -0.19 13.71
CA ILE A 89 -6.42 -0.28 12.31
C ILE A 89 -7.44 0.37 11.38
N VAL A 90 -6.98 1.23 10.50
CA VAL A 90 -7.81 1.89 9.48
C VAL A 90 -8.15 0.89 8.36
N LEU A 91 -9.44 0.74 8.07
CA LEU A 91 -9.95 -0.13 7.01
C LEU A 91 -10.25 0.67 5.75
N ILE A 92 -9.50 0.43 4.69
CA ILE A 92 -9.68 1.06 3.39
C ILE A 92 -10.45 0.09 2.50
N ALA A 93 -11.69 0.41 2.20
CA ALA A 93 -12.55 -0.37 1.32
C ALA A 93 -12.24 -0.02 -0.13
N ARG A 94 -11.70 -1.00 -0.89
CA ARG A 94 -11.41 -0.85 -2.31
C ARG A 94 -12.44 -1.58 -3.15
N THR A 95 -12.84 -0.95 -4.27
CA THR A 95 -13.60 -1.64 -5.31
C THR A 95 -12.93 -1.48 -6.67
N ASP A 96 -12.90 -2.56 -7.43
CA ASP A 96 -12.46 -2.62 -8.81
C ASP A 96 -13.65 -2.63 -9.81
N ALA A 97 -14.87 -2.35 -9.32
CA ALA A 97 -16.10 -2.44 -10.09
C ALA A 97 -16.24 -1.40 -11.19
N LEU A 98 -15.54 -0.26 -11.10
CA LEU A 98 -15.66 0.85 -12.05
C LEU A 98 -15.54 0.42 -13.51
N GLN A 99 -14.54 -0.41 -13.82
CA GLN A 99 -14.23 -0.79 -15.19
C GLN A 99 -15.25 -1.78 -15.80
N SER A 100 -15.82 -2.65 -14.98
CA SER A 100 -16.65 -3.77 -15.45
C SER A 100 -18.14 -3.58 -15.18
N LEU A 101 -18.51 -2.88 -14.10
CA LEU A 101 -19.90 -2.69 -13.67
C LEU A 101 -20.35 -1.21 -13.71
N GLY A 102 -19.40 -0.30 -13.94
CA GLY A 102 -19.68 1.14 -14.03
C GLY A 102 -19.65 1.88 -12.71
N TYR A 103 -19.82 3.19 -12.81
CA TYR A 103 -19.63 4.13 -11.70
C TYR A 103 -20.66 3.94 -10.57
N GLU A 104 -21.93 3.82 -10.91
CA GLU A 104 -23.01 3.73 -9.92
C GLU A 104 -22.88 2.49 -9.03
N GLU A 105 -22.58 1.33 -9.62
CA GLU A 105 -22.33 0.10 -8.87
C GLU A 105 -21.09 0.21 -7.98
N ALA A 106 -20.01 0.79 -8.49
CA ALA A 106 -18.81 1.00 -7.70
C ALA A 106 -19.06 1.92 -6.50
N ILE A 107 -19.82 3.00 -6.67
CA ILE A 107 -20.20 3.90 -5.58
C ILE A 107 -21.14 3.22 -4.58
N SER A 108 -22.10 2.39 -5.05
CA SER A 108 -22.96 1.59 -4.18
C SER A 108 -22.16 0.70 -3.25
N ARG A 109 -21.21 -0.06 -3.78
CA ARG A 109 -20.31 -0.94 -3.02
C ARG A 109 -19.51 -0.19 -1.97
N LEU A 110 -18.94 0.96 -2.33
CA LEU A 110 -18.18 1.79 -1.38
C LEU A 110 -19.06 2.37 -0.27
N LYS A 111 -20.27 2.84 -0.60
CA LYS A 111 -21.24 3.32 0.40
C LYS A 111 -21.64 2.21 1.35
N GLY A 112 -21.96 1.02 0.85
CA GLY A 112 -22.26 -0.14 1.68
C GLY A 112 -21.10 -0.53 2.60
N ALA A 113 -19.85 -0.44 2.10
CA ALA A 113 -18.66 -0.69 2.91
C ALA A 113 -18.47 0.37 4.03
N ILE A 114 -18.70 1.64 3.71
CA ILE A 114 -18.65 2.75 4.68
C ILE A 114 -19.71 2.57 5.77
N GLU A 115 -20.94 2.23 5.40
CA GLU A 115 -22.04 1.97 6.36
C GLU A 115 -21.71 0.81 7.30
N LEU A 116 -20.93 -0.16 6.87
CA LEU A 116 -20.43 -1.26 7.70
C LEU A 116 -19.26 -0.89 8.59
N GLY A 117 -18.63 0.27 8.39
CA GLY A 117 -17.56 0.78 9.23
C GLY A 117 -16.17 0.79 8.57
N ALA A 118 -16.08 0.79 7.24
CA ALA A 118 -14.84 1.17 6.55
C ALA A 118 -14.57 2.67 6.76
N ASP A 119 -13.30 3.01 6.96
CA ASP A 119 -12.87 4.37 7.33
C ASP A 119 -12.49 5.20 6.10
N VAL A 120 -12.02 4.56 5.05
CA VAL A 120 -11.53 5.18 3.81
C VAL A 120 -12.09 4.42 2.61
N ALA A 121 -12.44 5.15 1.57
CA ALA A 121 -12.86 4.57 0.29
C ALA A 121 -11.73 4.59 -0.74
N PHE A 122 -11.66 3.57 -1.60
CA PHE A 122 -10.73 3.49 -2.69
C PHE A 122 -11.41 2.98 -3.95
N LEU A 123 -11.64 3.89 -4.92
CA LEU A 123 -12.16 3.55 -6.24
C LEU A 123 -11.00 3.33 -7.21
N GLU A 124 -10.79 2.07 -7.61
CA GLU A 124 -9.70 1.74 -8.54
C GLU A 124 -10.03 2.12 -9.98
N GLY A 125 -9.05 2.69 -10.69
CA GLY A 125 -9.15 2.95 -12.12
C GLY A 125 -10.00 4.16 -12.50
N VAL A 126 -10.04 5.20 -11.66
CA VAL A 126 -10.66 6.49 -12.00
C VAL A 126 -10.06 7.01 -13.31
N ALA A 127 -10.88 7.27 -14.32
CA ALA A 127 -10.42 7.49 -15.70
C ALA A 127 -10.22 8.97 -16.09
N SER A 128 -10.66 9.91 -15.25
CA SER A 128 -10.53 11.35 -15.53
C SER A 128 -10.50 12.20 -14.27
N LYS A 129 -9.98 13.43 -14.37
CA LYS A 129 -10.01 14.41 -13.26
C LYS A 129 -11.43 14.75 -12.81
N GLU A 130 -12.38 14.76 -13.74
CA GLU A 130 -13.79 15.00 -13.42
C GLU A 130 -14.36 13.84 -12.59
N GLN A 131 -14.14 12.59 -13.01
CA GLN A 131 -14.57 11.42 -12.24
C GLN A 131 -13.87 11.35 -10.87
N ALA A 132 -12.60 11.76 -10.79
CA ALA A 132 -11.86 11.90 -9.55
C ALA A 132 -12.53 12.87 -8.57
N ARG A 133 -13.01 14.01 -9.05
CA ARG A 133 -13.79 14.97 -8.25
C ARG A 133 -15.13 14.37 -7.82
N GLN A 134 -15.84 13.75 -8.76
CA GLN A 134 -17.15 13.16 -8.50
C GLN A 134 -17.11 12.10 -7.40
N VAL A 135 -16.11 11.22 -7.39
CA VAL A 135 -16.01 10.18 -6.34
C VAL A 135 -15.77 10.80 -4.96
N CYS A 136 -14.90 11.82 -4.87
CA CYS A 136 -14.66 12.51 -3.61
C CYS A 136 -15.92 13.21 -3.10
N GLU A 137 -16.71 13.84 -3.98
CA GLU A 137 -17.97 14.48 -3.60
C GLU A 137 -19.05 13.46 -3.19
N ALA A 138 -19.17 12.36 -3.94
CA ALA A 138 -20.22 11.34 -3.71
C ALA A 138 -20.06 10.56 -2.39
N LEU A 139 -18.82 10.51 -1.87
CA LEU A 139 -18.48 9.76 -0.66
C LEU A 139 -18.23 10.64 0.56
N LYS A 140 -18.40 11.97 0.47
CA LYS A 140 -18.29 12.86 1.63
C LYS A 140 -19.19 12.40 2.78
N PRO A 141 -18.73 12.49 4.03
CA PRO A 141 -17.46 13.05 4.51
C PRO A 141 -16.30 12.04 4.54
N THR A 142 -16.48 10.82 4.03
CA THR A 142 -15.47 9.76 4.07
C THR A 142 -14.26 10.14 3.22
N PRO A 143 -13.03 10.03 3.75
CA PRO A 143 -11.82 10.26 2.97
C PRO A 143 -11.68 9.23 1.84
N VAL A 144 -11.11 9.67 0.71
CA VAL A 144 -10.88 8.84 -0.47
C VAL A 144 -9.38 8.74 -0.75
N LEU A 145 -8.93 7.54 -1.12
CA LEU A 145 -7.57 7.24 -1.55
C LEU A 145 -7.49 7.26 -3.08
N PHE A 146 -6.42 7.86 -3.62
CA PHE A 146 -6.07 7.83 -5.04
C PHE A 146 -4.83 6.96 -5.30
N ASN A 147 -4.89 6.14 -6.34
CA ASN A 147 -3.78 5.30 -6.80
C ASN A 147 -3.12 5.92 -8.03
N ALA A 148 -1.93 6.50 -7.87
CA ALA A 148 -1.16 7.13 -8.93
C ALA A 148 -0.25 6.11 -9.61
N VAL A 149 -0.68 5.58 -10.75
CA VAL A 149 0.08 4.61 -11.57
C VAL A 149 0.36 5.25 -12.92
N PRO A 150 1.57 5.76 -13.15
CA PRO A 150 1.96 6.36 -14.43
C PRO A 150 1.75 5.39 -15.61
N GLY A 151 1.12 5.88 -16.68
CA GLY A 151 0.78 5.05 -17.84
C GLY A 151 -0.34 4.02 -17.60
N GLY A 152 -1.01 4.06 -16.46
CA GLY A 152 -2.20 3.27 -16.14
C GLY A 152 -3.49 3.86 -16.69
N VAL A 153 -4.63 3.45 -16.15
CA VAL A 153 -5.96 3.95 -16.54
C VAL A 153 -6.22 5.35 -15.96
N SER A 154 -5.70 5.60 -14.76
CA SER A 154 -5.95 6.84 -14.03
C SER A 154 -5.11 8.01 -14.57
N PRO A 155 -5.64 9.26 -14.50
CA PRO A 155 -4.87 10.43 -14.90
C PRO A 155 -3.63 10.62 -14.01
N ASP A 156 -2.55 11.10 -14.60
CA ASP A 156 -1.38 11.52 -13.84
C ASP A 156 -1.73 12.77 -13.04
N LEU A 157 -1.65 12.67 -11.72
CA LEU A 157 -1.91 13.76 -10.78
C LEU A 157 -0.69 13.97 -9.89
N SER A 158 -0.35 15.23 -9.69
CA SER A 158 0.53 15.61 -8.57
C SER A 158 -0.21 15.47 -7.23
N VAL A 159 0.54 15.43 -6.13
CA VAL A 159 -0.03 15.40 -4.78
C VAL A 159 -0.98 16.58 -4.55
N GLN A 160 -0.58 17.78 -5.01
CA GLN A 160 -1.41 18.99 -4.88
C GLN A 160 -2.71 18.88 -5.68
N GLU A 161 -2.66 18.42 -6.94
CA GLU A 161 -3.85 18.23 -7.75
C GLU A 161 -4.81 17.21 -7.15
N ALA A 162 -4.28 16.09 -6.62
CA ALA A 162 -5.10 15.10 -5.94
C ALA A 162 -5.79 15.69 -4.69
N GLN A 163 -5.08 16.48 -3.90
CA GLN A 163 -5.63 17.19 -2.75
C GLN A 163 -6.73 18.16 -3.15
N ASP A 164 -6.52 18.95 -4.22
CA ASP A 164 -7.49 19.93 -4.73
C ASP A 164 -8.76 19.25 -5.29
N LEU A 165 -8.64 18.01 -5.78
CA LEU A 165 -9.77 17.18 -6.21
C LEU A 165 -10.55 16.56 -5.03
N GLY A 166 -9.98 16.56 -3.82
CA GLY A 166 -10.63 16.11 -2.60
C GLY A 166 -10.08 14.83 -1.98
N PHE A 167 -9.07 14.20 -2.58
CA PHE A 167 -8.40 13.03 -2.00
C PHE A 167 -7.66 13.38 -0.72
N ARG A 168 -7.56 12.42 0.19
CA ARG A 168 -6.83 12.55 1.46
C ARG A 168 -5.61 11.65 1.55
N ILE A 169 -5.57 10.61 0.74
CA ILE A 169 -4.46 9.68 0.63
C ILE A 169 -4.12 9.53 -0.85
N ILE A 170 -2.83 9.49 -1.17
CA ILE A 170 -2.33 9.15 -2.50
C ILE A 170 -1.22 8.13 -2.36
N ILE A 171 -1.24 7.08 -3.19
CA ILE A 171 -0.21 6.05 -3.23
C ILE A 171 0.47 6.02 -4.60
N PHE A 172 1.76 5.69 -4.60
CA PHE A 172 2.61 5.58 -5.79
C PHE A 172 3.26 4.18 -5.83
N PRO A 173 2.49 3.13 -6.20
CA PRO A 173 2.94 1.74 -6.04
C PRO A 173 4.14 1.37 -6.91
N GLY A 174 4.33 2.04 -8.05
CA GLY A 174 5.43 1.82 -8.98
C GLY A 174 6.74 2.53 -8.64
N LEU A 175 6.72 3.54 -7.77
CA LEU A 175 7.83 4.49 -7.56
C LEU A 175 9.18 3.80 -7.30
N ALA A 176 9.25 2.96 -6.28
CA ALA A 176 10.47 2.25 -5.93
C ALA A 176 10.75 1.06 -6.87
N LEU A 177 9.70 0.36 -7.29
CA LEU A 177 9.83 -0.83 -8.12
C LEU A 177 10.45 -0.53 -9.50
N GLU A 178 10.00 0.53 -10.16
CA GLU A 178 10.52 0.96 -11.45
C GLU A 178 11.96 1.45 -11.34
N ALA A 179 12.27 2.26 -10.34
CA ALA A 179 13.62 2.75 -10.08
C ALA A 179 14.60 1.61 -9.82
N VAL A 180 14.24 0.66 -8.96
CA VAL A 180 15.06 -0.50 -8.62
C VAL A 180 15.25 -1.41 -9.83
N SER A 181 14.17 -1.76 -10.55
CA SER A 181 14.26 -2.66 -11.70
C SER A 181 15.13 -2.08 -12.82
N THR A 182 15.00 -0.78 -13.10
CA THR A 182 15.80 -0.08 -14.10
C THR A 182 17.26 -0.02 -13.70
N ALA A 183 17.56 0.35 -12.45
CA ALA A 183 18.94 0.44 -11.97
C ALA A 183 19.64 -0.93 -11.94
N VAL A 184 18.96 -1.97 -11.48
CA VAL A 184 19.50 -3.34 -11.45
C VAL A 184 19.74 -3.87 -12.86
N ARG A 185 18.79 -3.70 -13.80
CA ARG A 185 18.96 -4.10 -15.20
C ARG A 185 20.16 -3.41 -15.84
N SER A 186 20.31 -2.10 -15.62
CA SER A 186 21.45 -1.34 -16.14
C SER A 186 22.79 -1.86 -15.60
N ALA A 187 22.87 -2.10 -14.29
CA ALA A 187 24.08 -2.61 -13.64
C ALA A 187 24.46 -4.01 -14.14
N VAL A 188 23.49 -4.92 -14.26
CA VAL A 188 23.72 -6.28 -14.78
C VAL A 188 24.14 -6.26 -16.25
N LYS A 189 23.53 -5.39 -17.07
CA LYS A 189 23.92 -5.20 -18.47
C LYS A 189 25.36 -4.75 -18.56
N GLN A 190 25.78 -3.73 -17.83
CA GLN A 190 27.19 -3.27 -17.83
C GLN A 190 28.14 -4.37 -17.41
N LEU A 191 27.84 -5.09 -16.31
CA LEU A 191 28.68 -6.21 -15.87
C LEU A 191 28.85 -7.27 -16.95
N LYS A 192 27.78 -7.61 -17.68
CA LYS A 192 27.83 -8.59 -18.78
C LYS A 192 28.66 -8.10 -19.97
N GLU A 193 28.60 -6.81 -20.29
CA GLU A 193 29.26 -6.21 -21.45
C GLU A 193 30.75 -5.91 -21.20
N THR A 194 31.09 -5.51 -19.97
CA THR A 194 32.44 -5.01 -19.65
C THR A 194 33.23 -5.90 -18.69
N GLY A 195 32.59 -6.89 -18.06
CA GLY A 195 33.21 -7.71 -17.02
C GLY A 195 33.42 -6.98 -15.69
N THR A 196 32.91 -5.72 -15.55
CA THR A 196 33.05 -4.89 -14.35
C THR A 196 31.70 -4.35 -13.90
N GLN A 197 31.51 -4.26 -12.57
CA GLN A 197 30.33 -3.60 -12.05
C GLN A 197 30.43 -2.07 -12.21
N PRO A 198 29.28 -1.36 -12.34
CA PRO A 198 29.29 0.10 -12.36
C PRO A 198 29.83 0.64 -11.04
N VAL A 199 30.77 1.56 -11.11
CA VAL A 199 31.27 2.29 -9.94
C VAL A 199 30.62 3.66 -9.92
N ARG A 200 29.88 3.96 -8.88
CA ARG A 200 29.37 5.30 -8.65
C ARG A 200 30.48 6.16 -8.08
N ALA A 201 30.81 7.27 -8.73
CA ALA A 201 31.78 8.23 -8.19
C ALA A 201 31.33 8.68 -6.80
N GLY A 202 32.23 8.58 -5.82
CA GLY A 202 31.95 8.97 -4.43
C GLY A 202 31.15 7.94 -3.62
N SER A 203 30.92 6.72 -4.12
CA SER A 203 30.31 5.67 -3.30
C SER A 203 31.37 4.71 -2.77
N SER A 204 31.28 4.43 -1.48
CA SER A 204 32.12 3.47 -0.77
C SER A 204 31.24 2.44 -0.04
N PRO A 205 31.81 1.31 0.42
CA PRO A 205 31.09 0.39 1.30
C PRO A 205 30.53 1.09 2.55
N ARG A 206 31.25 2.09 3.07
CA ARG A 206 30.83 2.87 4.22
C ARG A 206 29.54 3.66 3.93
N ASP A 207 29.42 4.25 2.74
CA ASP A 207 28.22 4.99 2.36
C ASP A 207 26.99 4.09 2.32
N LEU A 208 27.17 2.85 1.81
CA LEU A 208 26.12 1.85 1.82
C LEU A 208 25.70 1.47 3.25
N PHE A 209 26.66 1.26 4.15
CA PHE A 209 26.37 0.96 5.55
C PHE A 209 25.72 2.14 6.28
N ASN A 210 26.10 3.38 5.95
CA ASN A 210 25.44 4.57 6.51
C ASN A 210 23.95 4.64 6.12
N VAL A 211 23.59 4.25 4.90
CA VAL A 211 22.18 4.19 4.46
C VAL A 211 21.35 3.23 5.32
N VAL A 212 21.97 2.16 5.83
CA VAL A 212 21.29 1.15 6.67
C VAL A 212 21.55 1.33 8.17
N GLY A 213 21.94 2.53 8.60
CA GLY A 213 21.96 2.89 10.02
C GLY A 213 23.28 2.63 10.76
N LEU A 214 24.43 2.58 10.05
CA LEU A 214 25.73 2.35 10.67
C LEU A 214 26.04 3.34 11.80
N GLN A 215 25.76 4.62 11.59
CA GLN A 215 26.05 5.67 12.59
C GLN A 215 25.23 5.47 13.88
N GLU A 216 23.98 5.08 13.73
CA GLU A 216 23.09 4.76 14.85
C GLU A 216 23.56 3.52 15.60
N ALA A 217 23.96 2.47 14.89
CA ALA A 217 24.51 1.25 15.49
C ALA A 217 25.78 1.55 16.31
N VAL A 218 26.68 2.38 15.76
CA VAL A 218 27.88 2.84 16.47
C VAL A 218 27.55 3.63 17.74
N ALA A 219 26.57 4.53 17.64
CA ALA A 219 26.13 5.34 18.79
C ALA A 219 25.53 4.47 19.91
N LEU A 220 24.71 3.48 19.53
CA LEU A 220 24.11 2.53 20.47
C LEU A 220 25.15 1.65 21.16
N ASP A 221 26.14 1.10 20.42
CA ASP A 221 27.25 0.33 20.99
C ASP A 221 28.03 1.14 22.01
N HIS A 222 28.41 2.36 21.64
CA HIS A 222 29.13 3.27 22.52
C HIS A 222 28.34 3.65 23.77
N ALA A 223 27.05 3.97 23.63
CA ALA A 223 26.16 4.31 24.75
C ALA A 223 25.98 3.13 25.74
N ALA A 224 26.04 1.91 25.24
CA ALA A 224 26.02 0.69 26.06
C ALA A 224 27.35 0.33 26.69
N GLY A 225 28.43 1.10 26.45
CA GLY A 225 29.80 0.82 26.91
C GLY A 225 30.53 -0.21 26.05
N GLY A 226 30.02 -0.50 24.86
CA GLY A 226 30.66 -1.36 23.87
C GLY A 226 31.91 -0.70 23.27
N LYS A 227 32.80 -1.53 22.74
CA LYS A 227 34.09 -1.11 22.19
C LYS A 227 34.31 -1.59 20.75
N LEU A 228 33.27 -2.09 20.14
CA LEU A 228 33.36 -2.71 18.81
C LEU A 228 33.90 -1.74 17.75
N TYR A 229 33.54 -0.48 17.88
CA TYR A 229 33.86 0.56 16.90
C TYR A 229 34.91 1.59 17.39
N GLU A 230 35.57 1.38 18.55
CA GLU A 230 36.58 2.31 19.07
C GLU A 230 37.75 2.55 18.08
N LYS A 231 38.09 1.58 17.25
CA LYS A 231 39.18 1.68 16.27
C LYS A 231 38.74 2.16 14.90
N GLY A 232 37.51 2.65 14.80
CA GLY A 232 36.92 3.10 13.56
C GLY A 232 36.06 2.02 12.86
N VAL A 233 35.36 2.42 11.83
CA VAL A 233 34.45 1.61 11.00
C VAL A 233 34.97 1.64 9.57
#